data_b68d13ac96e2c4becf40cee23adde7f8
#
_entry.id   b68d13ac96e2c4becf40cee23adde7f8
#
_cell.length_a   1.000
_cell.length_b   1.000
_cell.length_c   1.000
_cell.angle_alpha   90.00
_cell.angle_beta   90.00
_cell.angle_gamma   90.00
#
_symmetry.space_group_name_H-M   'P 1'
#
loop_
_entity.id
_entity.type
_entity.pdbx_description
1 polymer ?
#
loop_
_entity_poly.entity_id
_entity_poly.type
_entity_poly.pdbx_seq_one_letter_code
_entity_poly.pdbx_strand_id
1 'polypeptide(L)'
;PELLRFKDRHSNPFVLGPTHEEVITDLARNELKSYKQLPANFYQVQTKFRDEIRPRFGVMRSREFIMKDAYSFHANQESLQETYDIMYGAYCKIFSRLGLDFRPVQADTGSIGGSGSHEFHVLASSGEDDIAFSTESDYAANIEMAEAILVGERAAPTKALEVVDTPNQKTIADVSNFLKSDPAHSVKALLVQGIAAEEGQATPVVALFLRGDHELNEIKAEKHPRIASPLTFATEEQLAALGLTAGFCGPQGLVEKGLTVIVDRAASVLSDFVAGANGVDKHATGVNWDRDATYTEVFDLRNVVEGDPSTTLRKSKTSVYVASRSQFTPVACLS
;
A
#
# COMPACT_ATOMS: atom_id res chain seq x y z
N PRO A 1 9.98 -14.77 -6.06
CA PRO A 1 10.96 -15.27 -5.08
C PRO A 1 10.41 -16.41 -4.23
N GLU A 2 9.13 -16.48 -3.97
CA GLU A 2 8.47 -17.45 -3.07
C GLU A 2 8.29 -18.87 -3.64
N LEU A 3 8.75 -19.12 -4.86
CA LEU A 3 8.62 -20.44 -5.51
C LEU A 3 9.66 -21.41 -5.00
N LEU A 4 9.24 -22.53 -4.40
CA LEU A 4 10.11 -23.63 -4.00
C LEU A 4 10.56 -24.41 -5.25
N ARG A 5 11.81 -24.22 -5.64
CA ARG A 5 12.40 -24.74 -6.88
C ARG A 5 13.30 -25.94 -6.61
N PHE A 6 13.28 -26.92 -7.49
CA PHE A 6 14.20 -28.04 -7.48
C PHE A 6 14.56 -28.46 -8.91
N LYS A 7 15.48 -29.41 -9.05
CA LYS A 7 15.86 -29.97 -10.34
C LYS A 7 15.71 -31.50 -10.29
N ASP A 8 15.29 -32.08 -11.42
CA ASP A 8 15.31 -33.51 -11.57
C ASP A 8 16.73 -34.05 -11.84
N ARG A 9 16.85 -35.39 -12.00
CA ARG A 9 18.14 -36.01 -12.29
C ARG A 9 18.76 -35.62 -13.63
N HIS A 10 17.99 -34.99 -14.52
CA HIS A 10 18.43 -34.48 -15.81
C HIS A 10 18.69 -32.98 -15.79
N SER A 11 18.68 -32.36 -14.60
CA SER A 11 18.85 -30.91 -14.38
C SER A 11 17.72 -30.03 -14.94
N ASN A 12 16.57 -30.60 -15.25
CA ASN A 12 15.39 -29.81 -15.62
C ASN A 12 14.85 -29.09 -14.39
N PRO A 13 14.50 -27.80 -14.50
CA PRO A 13 13.93 -27.04 -13.39
C PRO A 13 12.45 -27.42 -13.19
N PHE A 14 12.08 -27.58 -11.91
CA PHE A 14 10.71 -27.80 -11.46
C PHE A 14 10.36 -26.85 -10.32
N VAL A 15 9.07 -26.62 -10.13
CA VAL A 15 8.52 -25.82 -9.05
C VAL A 15 7.42 -26.61 -8.37
N LEU A 16 7.43 -26.64 -7.04
CA LEU A 16 6.29 -27.12 -6.27
C LEU A 16 5.21 -26.03 -6.21
N GLY A 17 3.95 -26.44 -6.29
CA GLY A 17 2.82 -25.51 -6.39
C GLY A 17 2.65 -24.65 -5.14
N PRO A 18 2.84 -23.32 -5.21
CA PRO A 18 2.56 -22.38 -4.12
C PRO A 18 1.08 -22.06 -4.02
N THR A 19 0.38 -22.17 -5.14
CA THR A 19 -1.05 -21.95 -5.35
C THR A 19 -1.45 -22.61 -6.67
N HIS A 20 -2.74 -22.77 -6.96
CA HIS A 20 -3.19 -23.57 -8.12
C HIS A 20 -4.15 -22.83 -9.07
N GLU A 21 -4.16 -21.52 -9.11
CA GLU A 21 -4.99 -20.73 -10.03
C GLU A 21 -4.74 -21.12 -11.49
N GLU A 22 -3.48 -21.25 -11.90
CA GLU A 22 -3.13 -21.64 -13.25
C GLU A 22 -3.55 -23.07 -13.56
N VAL A 23 -3.33 -24.00 -12.61
CA VAL A 23 -3.66 -25.41 -12.77
C VAL A 23 -5.17 -25.61 -12.93
N ILE A 24 -5.98 -24.96 -12.06
CA ILE A 24 -7.44 -25.11 -12.12
C ILE A 24 -8.03 -24.39 -13.33
N THR A 25 -7.41 -23.30 -13.77
CA THR A 25 -7.83 -22.59 -14.98
C THR A 25 -7.58 -23.44 -16.23
N ASP A 26 -6.45 -24.12 -16.30
CA ASP A 26 -6.17 -25.04 -17.41
C ASP A 26 -7.14 -26.23 -17.39
N LEU A 27 -7.41 -26.80 -16.22
CA LEU A 27 -8.42 -27.85 -16.06
C LEU A 27 -9.80 -27.36 -16.53
N ALA A 28 -10.25 -26.20 -16.06
CA ALA A 28 -11.53 -25.61 -16.43
C ALA A 28 -11.62 -25.36 -17.95
N ARG A 29 -10.56 -24.87 -18.58
CA ARG A 29 -10.48 -24.67 -20.03
C ARG A 29 -10.71 -25.98 -20.79
N ASN A 30 -10.21 -27.08 -20.27
CA ASN A 30 -10.32 -28.40 -20.90
C ASN A 30 -11.65 -29.10 -20.61
N GLU A 31 -12.29 -28.86 -19.48
CA GLU A 31 -13.51 -29.54 -19.02
C GLU A 31 -14.79 -28.76 -19.30
N LEU A 32 -14.76 -27.43 -19.17
CA LEU A 32 -15.94 -26.58 -19.41
C LEU A 32 -16.08 -26.30 -20.91
N LYS A 33 -17.08 -26.89 -21.55
CA LYS A 33 -17.30 -26.78 -23.01
C LYS A 33 -18.47 -25.89 -23.39
N SER A 34 -19.21 -25.37 -22.41
CA SER A 34 -20.37 -24.52 -22.66
C SER A 34 -20.56 -23.53 -21.51
N TYR A 35 -20.94 -22.30 -21.84
CA TYR A 35 -21.33 -21.28 -20.84
C TYR A 35 -22.51 -21.74 -19.96
N LYS A 36 -23.30 -22.74 -20.41
CA LYS A 36 -24.38 -23.34 -19.62
C LYS A 36 -23.90 -24.15 -18.42
N GLN A 37 -22.59 -24.46 -18.36
CA GLN A 37 -21.95 -25.14 -17.22
C GLN A 37 -21.52 -24.15 -16.15
N LEU A 38 -21.69 -22.83 -16.40
CA LEU A 38 -21.38 -21.77 -15.46
C LEU A 38 -22.65 -21.34 -14.71
N PRO A 39 -22.54 -20.89 -13.46
CA PRO A 39 -21.30 -20.82 -12.67
C PRO A 39 -20.81 -22.22 -12.25
N ALA A 40 -19.48 -22.38 -12.20
CA ALA A 40 -18.84 -23.59 -11.70
C ALA A 40 -17.90 -23.22 -10.55
N ASN A 41 -17.90 -24.03 -9.48
CA ASN A 41 -17.03 -23.84 -8.34
C ASN A 41 -16.32 -25.15 -8.03
N PHE A 42 -15.01 -25.15 -8.19
CA PHE A 42 -14.15 -26.29 -7.89
C PHE A 42 -13.42 -26.03 -6.57
N TYR A 43 -13.16 -27.08 -5.81
CA TYR A 43 -12.34 -26.97 -4.61
C TYR A 43 -11.45 -28.19 -4.44
N GLN A 44 -10.39 -28.00 -3.68
CA GLN A 44 -9.48 -29.06 -3.29
C GLN A 44 -9.01 -28.86 -1.85
N VAL A 45 -8.51 -29.95 -1.25
CA VAL A 45 -7.74 -29.92 -0.02
C VAL A 45 -6.41 -30.55 -0.35
N GLN A 46 -5.35 -29.75 -0.41
CA GLN A 46 -4.06 -30.20 -0.92
C GLN A 46 -2.91 -29.46 -0.28
N THR A 47 -1.74 -30.11 -0.27
CA THR A 47 -0.48 -29.52 0.18
C THR A 47 -0.01 -28.45 -0.81
N LYS A 48 0.41 -27.31 -0.27
CA LYS A 48 1.06 -26.22 -0.99
C LYS A 48 2.48 -26.03 -0.47
N PHE A 49 3.35 -25.46 -1.31
CA PHE A 49 4.75 -25.24 -0.98
C PHE A 49 5.15 -23.79 -1.30
N ARG A 50 5.69 -23.08 -0.32
CA ARG A 50 6.25 -21.75 -0.50
C ARG A 50 7.66 -21.70 0.08
N ASP A 51 8.61 -21.10 -0.64
CA ASP A 51 9.99 -20.95 -0.17
C ASP A 51 10.10 -19.82 0.85
N GLU A 52 9.45 -20.04 1.98
CA GLU A 52 9.42 -19.07 3.08
C GLU A 52 10.80 -18.82 3.65
N ILE A 53 11.24 -17.57 3.63
CA ILE A 53 12.59 -17.17 4.08
C ILE A 53 12.75 -17.42 5.58
N ARG A 54 11.71 -17.14 6.37
CA ARG A 54 11.72 -17.25 7.83
C ARG A 54 10.50 -17.99 8.34
N PRO A 55 10.46 -19.34 8.24
CA PRO A 55 9.40 -20.13 8.86
C PRO A 55 9.33 -19.84 10.36
N ARG A 56 8.12 -19.64 10.89
CA ARG A 56 7.88 -19.30 12.29
C ARG A 56 6.45 -19.62 12.70
N PHE A 57 6.14 -19.53 14.00
CA PHE A 57 4.81 -19.83 14.55
C PHE A 57 4.31 -21.25 14.27
N GLY A 58 5.23 -22.25 14.24
CA GLY A 58 4.88 -23.64 13.99
C GLY A 58 4.27 -23.85 12.62
N VAL A 59 3.03 -24.33 12.57
CA VAL A 59 2.32 -24.61 11.31
C VAL A 59 1.72 -23.38 10.64
N MET A 60 1.72 -22.24 11.28
CA MET A 60 1.07 -21.03 10.75
C MET A 60 1.87 -20.38 9.62
N ARG A 61 3.21 -20.44 9.69
CA ARG A 61 4.09 -19.94 8.64
C ARG A 61 5.19 -20.95 8.32
N SER A 62 4.85 -21.93 7.51
CA SER A 62 5.70 -23.06 7.14
C SER A 62 5.91 -23.10 5.62
N ARG A 63 6.95 -23.84 5.18
CA ARG A 63 7.23 -24.05 3.75
C ARG A 63 6.32 -25.07 3.08
N GLU A 64 5.75 -25.96 3.88
CA GLU A 64 4.78 -26.96 3.47
C GLU A 64 3.55 -26.87 4.35
N PHE A 65 2.37 -26.73 3.77
CA PHE A 65 1.11 -26.62 4.51
C PHE A 65 -0.07 -27.12 3.69
N ILE A 66 -1.14 -27.53 4.38
CA ILE A 66 -2.38 -27.96 3.75
C ILE A 66 -3.29 -26.73 3.59
N MET A 67 -3.81 -26.56 2.37
CA MET A 67 -4.78 -25.52 2.04
C MET A 67 -6.07 -26.17 1.54
N LYS A 68 -7.23 -25.67 1.99
CA LYS A 68 -8.48 -25.80 1.25
C LYS A 68 -8.58 -24.55 0.38
N ASP A 69 -8.52 -24.72 -0.89
CA ASP A 69 -8.67 -23.67 -1.89
C ASP A 69 -9.86 -23.99 -2.81
N ALA A 70 -10.58 -22.94 -3.20
CA ALA A 70 -11.73 -23.05 -4.09
C ALA A 70 -11.62 -21.98 -5.19
N TYR A 71 -12.09 -22.33 -6.38
CA TYR A 71 -11.97 -21.52 -7.59
C TYR A 71 -13.31 -21.51 -8.29
N SER A 72 -13.87 -20.34 -8.53
CA SER A 72 -15.16 -20.21 -9.20
C SER A 72 -15.02 -19.53 -10.56
N PHE A 73 -15.80 -20.01 -11.52
CA PHE A 73 -15.80 -19.54 -12.89
C PHE A 73 -17.21 -19.05 -13.25
N HIS A 74 -17.30 -17.86 -13.85
CA HIS A 74 -18.55 -17.15 -14.08
C HIS A 74 -18.63 -16.59 -15.49
N ALA A 75 -19.86 -16.36 -15.96
CA ALA A 75 -20.09 -15.72 -17.25
C ALA A 75 -20.14 -14.18 -17.17
N ASN A 76 -20.36 -13.62 -15.97
CA ASN A 76 -20.45 -12.20 -15.72
C ASN A 76 -20.11 -11.86 -14.27
N GLN A 77 -19.88 -10.58 -14.01
CA GLN A 77 -19.49 -10.05 -12.71
C GLN A 77 -20.57 -10.23 -11.63
N GLU A 78 -21.84 -10.17 -11.99
CA GLU A 78 -22.93 -10.34 -11.02
C GLU A 78 -22.93 -11.74 -10.40
N SER A 79 -22.84 -12.78 -11.23
CA SER A 79 -22.74 -14.16 -10.77
C SER A 79 -21.49 -14.42 -9.92
N LEU A 80 -20.38 -13.77 -10.26
CA LEU A 80 -19.16 -13.84 -9.47
C LEU A 80 -19.36 -13.20 -8.08
N GLN A 81 -19.99 -12.03 -8.03
CA GLN A 81 -20.27 -11.33 -6.77
C GLN A 81 -21.21 -12.14 -5.86
N GLU A 82 -22.26 -12.76 -6.42
CA GLU A 82 -23.13 -13.64 -5.64
C GLU A 82 -22.37 -14.79 -4.96
N THR A 83 -21.47 -15.44 -5.70
CA THR A 83 -20.65 -16.52 -5.14
C THR A 83 -19.68 -16.00 -4.08
N TYR A 84 -19.11 -14.82 -4.30
CA TYR A 84 -18.26 -14.17 -3.31
C TYR A 84 -18.98 -13.92 -2.00
N ASP A 85 -20.16 -13.33 -2.07
CA ASP A 85 -20.95 -13.00 -0.89
C ASP A 85 -21.35 -14.28 -0.11
N ILE A 86 -21.68 -15.37 -0.83
CA ILE A 86 -21.93 -16.68 -0.22
C ILE A 86 -20.69 -17.19 0.51
N MET A 87 -19.51 -17.10 -0.12
CA MET A 87 -18.26 -17.54 0.49
C MET A 87 -17.86 -16.67 1.67
N TYR A 88 -18.02 -15.35 1.57
CA TYR A 88 -17.83 -14.42 2.67
C TYR A 88 -18.70 -14.81 3.89
N GLY A 89 -20.00 -15.02 3.66
CA GLY A 89 -20.91 -15.48 4.72
C GLY A 89 -20.55 -16.85 5.30
N ALA A 90 -20.02 -17.77 4.48
CA ALA A 90 -19.54 -19.07 4.93
C ALA A 90 -18.31 -18.94 5.84
N TYR A 91 -17.33 -18.09 5.51
CA TYR A 91 -16.17 -17.83 6.35
C TYR A 91 -16.58 -17.15 7.67
N CYS A 92 -17.45 -16.15 7.65
CA CYS A 92 -17.99 -15.57 8.89
C CYS A 92 -18.60 -16.65 9.82
N LYS A 93 -19.38 -17.57 9.23
CA LYS A 93 -19.98 -18.67 10.01
C LYS A 93 -18.93 -19.63 10.57
N ILE A 94 -17.87 -19.96 9.79
CA ILE A 94 -16.80 -20.85 10.24
C ILE A 94 -16.08 -20.23 11.45
N PHE A 95 -15.63 -18.97 11.33
CA PHE A 95 -14.90 -18.30 12.42
C PHE A 95 -15.77 -18.09 13.66
N SER A 96 -17.05 -17.74 13.48
CA SER A 96 -17.99 -17.64 14.60
C SER A 96 -18.20 -18.98 15.32
N ARG A 97 -18.33 -20.09 14.58
CA ARG A 97 -18.48 -21.44 15.17
C ARG A 97 -17.22 -21.91 15.90
N LEU A 98 -16.05 -21.42 15.49
CA LEU A 98 -14.80 -21.67 16.19
C LEU A 98 -14.63 -20.80 17.44
N GLY A 99 -15.55 -19.86 17.69
CA GLY A 99 -15.49 -18.95 18.84
C GLY A 99 -14.38 -17.90 18.74
N LEU A 100 -13.94 -17.55 17.52
CA LEU A 100 -12.86 -16.60 17.31
C LEU A 100 -13.41 -15.17 17.21
N ASP A 101 -12.73 -14.24 17.86
CA ASP A 101 -12.94 -12.80 17.59
C ASP A 101 -12.17 -12.43 16.34
N PHE A 102 -12.90 -12.13 15.27
CA PHE A 102 -12.33 -11.89 13.95
C PHE A 102 -12.90 -10.65 13.29
N ARG A 103 -12.18 -10.13 12.33
CA ARG A 103 -12.63 -9.05 11.44
C ARG A 103 -12.33 -9.43 9.99
N PRO A 104 -13.35 -9.47 9.12
CA PRO A 104 -13.11 -9.41 7.68
C PRO A 104 -12.57 -8.03 7.32
N VAL A 105 -11.42 -7.98 6.70
CA VAL A 105 -10.76 -6.72 6.32
C VAL A 105 -10.57 -6.64 4.81
N GLN A 106 -10.73 -5.46 4.26
CA GLN A 106 -10.33 -5.20 2.89
C GLN A 106 -8.81 -5.30 2.78
N ALA A 107 -8.35 -6.09 1.82
CA ALA A 107 -6.95 -6.37 1.57
C ALA A 107 -6.56 -6.07 0.13
N ASP A 108 -5.27 -5.91 -0.11
CA ASP A 108 -4.74 -5.82 -1.45
C ASP A 108 -4.85 -7.17 -2.16
N THR A 109 -5.05 -7.15 -3.49
CA THR A 109 -5.17 -8.37 -4.30
C THR A 109 -3.81 -8.99 -4.64
N GLY A 110 -2.73 -8.26 -4.36
CA GLY A 110 -1.36 -8.69 -4.60
C GLY A 110 -1.06 -8.99 -6.06
N SER A 111 -0.08 -9.85 -6.30
CA SER A 111 0.37 -10.24 -7.65
C SER A 111 -0.63 -11.08 -8.44
N ILE A 112 -1.67 -11.61 -7.80
CA ILE A 112 -2.73 -12.39 -8.46
C ILE A 112 -3.66 -11.46 -9.25
N GLY A 113 -3.80 -10.21 -8.81
CA GLY A 113 -4.68 -9.21 -9.44
C GLY A 113 -6.13 -9.32 -8.97
N GLY A 114 -7.03 -8.63 -9.67
CA GLY A 114 -8.44 -8.54 -9.31
C GLY A 114 -8.85 -7.18 -8.73
N SER A 115 -10.14 -6.98 -8.51
CA SER A 115 -10.71 -5.68 -8.07
C SER A 115 -11.09 -5.63 -6.59
N GLY A 116 -11.07 -6.76 -5.88
CA GLY A 116 -11.44 -6.80 -4.46
C GLY A 116 -10.95 -8.06 -3.77
N SER A 117 -10.54 -7.92 -2.53
CA SER A 117 -10.08 -9.01 -1.67
C SER A 117 -10.50 -8.75 -0.23
N HIS A 118 -10.81 -9.82 0.52
CA HIS A 118 -10.99 -9.77 1.96
C HIS A 118 -10.14 -10.82 2.64
N GLU A 119 -9.55 -10.44 3.75
CA GLU A 119 -8.87 -11.34 4.67
C GLU A 119 -9.65 -11.43 5.98
N PHE A 120 -9.73 -12.63 6.55
CA PHE A 120 -10.40 -12.83 7.85
C PHE A 120 -9.34 -12.89 8.94
N HIS A 121 -9.14 -11.77 9.62
CA HIS A 121 -8.14 -11.66 10.68
C HIS A 121 -8.73 -11.99 12.05
N VAL A 122 -8.06 -12.86 12.79
CA VAL A 122 -8.33 -13.11 14.20
C VAL A 122 -7.59 -12.08 15.04
N LEU A 123 -8.29 -11.40 15.94
CA LEU A 123 -7.70 -10.42 16.83
C LEU A 123 -6.87 -11.10 17.91
N ALA A 124 -5.56 -10.82 17.93
CA ALA A 124 -4.65 -11.38 18.92
C ALA A 124 -3.49 -10.43 19.22
N SER A 125 -3.08 -10.33 20.48
CA SER A 125 -1.96 -9.50 20.91
C SER A 125 -0.59 -9.96 20.37
N SER A 126 -0.50 -11.20 19.90
CA SER A 126 0.71 -11.81 19.32
C SER A 126 0.73 -11.78 17.78
N GLY A 127 -0.10 -10.95 17.17
CA GLY A 127 -0.18 -10.85 15.72
C GLY A 127 1.04 -10.18 15.08
N GLU A 128 1.18 -10.38 13.75
CA GLU A 128 2.26 -9.80 12.96
C GLU A 128 1.82 -8.59 12.15
N ASP A 129 0.54 -8.54 11.75
CA ASP A 129 0.01 -7.48 10.91
C ASP A 129 -0.94 -6.60 11.69
N ASP A 130 -0.90 -5.32 11.37
CA ASP A 130 -1.82 -4.34 11.92
C ASP A 130 -3.01 -4.15 10.98
N ILE A 131 -4.20 -3.98 11.55
CA ILE A 131 -5.38 -3.56 10.80
C ILE A 131 -6.01 -2.32 11.42
N ALA A 132 -6.61 -1.53 10.56
CA ALA A 132 -7.46 -0.43 10.93
C ALA A 132 -8.92 -0.89 10.94
N PHE A 133 -9.64 -0.66 12.03
CA PHE A 133 -11.07 -0.97 12.09
C PHE A 133 -11.84 0.08 12.91
N SER A 134 -13.12 0.20 12.61
CA SER A 134 -14.04 1.07 13.35
C SER A 134 -14.61 0.34 14.56
N THR A 135 -14.83 1.10 15.64
CA THR A 135 -15.59 0.60 16.80
C THR A 135 -17.09 0.84 16.66
N GLU A 136 -17.53 1.62 15.68
CA GLU A 136 -18.93 2.03 15.51
C GLU A 136 -19.54 1.53 14.21
N SER A 137 -18.74 0.92 13.31
CA SER A 137 -19.20 0.38 12.05
C SER A 137 -18.46 -0.91 11.69
N ASP A 138 -18.91 -1.59 10.64
CA ASP A 138 -18.27 -2.82 10.12
C ASP A 138 -17.01 -2.54 9.29
N TYR A 139 -16.54 -1.29 9.24
CA TYR A 139 -15.33 -0.96 8.49
C TYR A 139 -14.11 -1.61 9.11
N ALA A 140 -13.38 -2.35 8.29
CA ALA A 140 -12.05 -2.87 8.60
C ALA A 140 -11.23 -3.00 7.31
N ALA A 141 -9.95 -2.64 7.39
CA ALA A 141 -9.01 -2.75 6.29
C ALA A 141 -7.60 -3.03 6.81
N ASN A 142 -6.79 -3.70 6.02
CA ASN A 142 -5.35 -3.73 6.22
C ASN A 142 -4.81 -2.30 6.24
N ILE A 143 -3.77 -2.02 7.02
CA ILE A 143 -3.12 -0.68 7.05
C ILE A 143 -2.73 -0.23 5.64
N GLU A 144 -2.29 -1.16 4.81
CA GLU A 144 -1.91 -0.92 3.41
C GLU A 144 -3.08 -0.42 2.55
N MET A 145 -4.32 -0.76 2.92
CA MET A 145 -5.54 -0.39 2.19
C MET A 145 -6.37 0.68 2.89
N ALA A 146 -6.16 0.87 4.18
CA ALA A 146 -6.95 1.81 4.96
C ALA A 146 -6.73 3.25 4.48
N GLU A 147 -7.80 3.94 4.13
CA GLU A 147 -7.74 5.30 3.61
C GLU A 147 -7.52 6.32 4.74
N ALA A 148 -6.48 7.15 4.59
CA ALA A 148 -6.23 8.29 5.46
C ALA A 148 -7.04 9.50 5.00
N ILE A 149 -7.97 9.96 5.85
CA ILE A 149 -8.83 11.12 5.54
C ILE A 149 -8.08 12.42 5.78
N LEU A 150 -8.35 13.40 4.92
CA LEU A 150 -7.93 14.77 5.15
C LEU A 150 -8.68 15.36 6.36
N VAL A 151 -7.94 15.87 7.32
CA VAL A 151 -8.46 16.54 8.50
C VAL A 151 -7.97 17.98 8.56
N GLY A 152 -8.91 18.91 8.74
CA GLY A 152 -8.62 20.33 8.87
C GLY A 152 -8.52 21.07 7.53
N GLU A 153 -8.32 22.36 7.65
CA GLU A 153 -8.10 23.28 6.54
C GLU A 153 -6.73 23.92 6.69
N ARG A 154 -6.14 24.32 5.56
CA ARG A 154 -4.85 25.01 5.56
C ARG A 154 -4.99 26.38 6.22
N ALA A 155 -4.16 26.62 7.23
CA ALA A 155 -4.09 27.96 7.86
C ALA A 155 -3.44 28.97 6.91
N ALA A 156 -3.76 30.24 7.09
CA ALA A 156 -3.10 31.31 6.34
C ALA A 156 -1.60 31.38 6.70
N PRO A 157 -0.72 31.70 5.74
CA PRO A 157 0.70 31.89 5.97
C PRO A 157 0.97 33.02 6.98
N THR A 158 1.83 32.72 7.96
CA THR A 158 2.24 33.72 8.98
C THR A 158 3.73 34.04 8.94
N LYS A 159 4.55 33.17 8.31
CA LYS A 159 6.00 33.32 8.24
C LYS A 159 6.45 33.58 6.79
N ALA A 160 7.52 34.33 6.66
CA ALA A 160 8.22 34.48 5.40
C ALA A 160 9.00 33.20 5.08
N LEU A 161 9.20 32.91 3.79
CA LEU A 161 10.11 31.88 3.33
C LEU A 161 11.55 32.31 3.67
N GLU A 162 12.29 31.43 4.34
CA GLU A 162 13.70 31.61 4.65
C GLU A 162 14.48 30.33 4.34
N VAL A 163 15.60 30.47 3.63
CA VAL A 163 16.53 29.35 3.38
C VAL A 163 17.63 29.41 4.41
N VAL A 164 17.85 28.32 5.12
CA VAL A 164 18.82 28.18 6.21
C VAL A 164 19.84 27.10 5.91
N ASP A 165 21.07 27.32 6.34
CA ASP A 165 22.13 26.33 6.25
C ASP A 165 21.94 25.28 7.36
N THR A 166 21.94 24.00 6.96
CA THR A 166 21.72 22.86 7.84
C THR A 166 22.79 21.80 7.58
N PRO A 167 24.06 22.06 7.92
CA PRO A 167 25.17 21.22 7.55
C PRO A 167 25.03 19.81 8.16
N ASN A 168 25.15 18.78 7.29
CA ASN A 168 25.04 17.38 7.64
C ASN A 168 23.67 16.93 8.21
N GLN A 169 22.63 17.73 8.06
CA GLN A 169 21.26 17.34 8.46
C GLN A 169 20.49 16.80 7.26
N LYS A 170 20.22 15.49 7.22
CA LYS A 170 19.54 14.82 6.08
C LYS A 170 18.21 14.20 6.44
N THR A 171 18.08 13.67 7.65
CA THR A 171 16.83 13.03 8.08
C THR A 171 15.87 14.08 8.67
N ILE A 172 14.58 13.77 8.64
CA ILE A 172 13.58 14.63 9.31
C ILE A 172 13.91 14.83 10.79
N ALA A 173 14.38 13.79 11.47
CA ALA A 173 14.77 13.87 12.88
C ALA A 173 15.94 14.84 13.08
N ASP A 174 16.98 14.74 12.26
CA ASP A 174 18.16 15.62 12.34
C ASP A 174 17.77 17.08 12.10
N VAL A 175 17.03 17.34 11.01
CA VAL A 175 16.56 18.67 10.64
C VAL A 175 15.65 19.26 11.71
N SER A 176 14.69 18.48 12.22
CA SER A 176 13.78 18.93 13.27
C SER A 176 14.50 19.27 14.57
N ASN A 177 15.48 18.43 14.97
CA ASN A 177 16.30 18.69 16.14
C ASN A 177 17.17 19.96 15.97
N PHE A 178 17.79 20.13 14.80
CA PHE A 178 18.65 21.29 14.49
C PHE A 178 17.86 22.61 14.48
N LEU A 179 16.70 22.61 13.80
CA LEU A 179 15.83 23.78 13.67
C LEU A 179 14.88 23.96 14.86
N LYS A 180 14.86 23.02 15.81
CA LYS A 180 13.92 22.97 16.94
C LYS A 180 12.46 23.06 16.47
N SER A 181 12.14 22.34 15.41
CA SER A 181 10.81 22.25 14.82
C SER A 181 10.17 20.89 15.10
N ASP A 182 8.84 20.85 15.09
CA ASP A 182 8.12 19.59 15.17
C ASP A 182 8.20 18.85 13.81
N PRO A 183 8.55 17.55 13.75
CA PRO A 183 8.47 16.74 12.55
C PRO A 183 7.12 16.84 11.83
N ALA A 184 6.02 16.97 12.56
CA ALA A 184 4.68 17.15 12.00
C ALA A 184 4.50 18.48 11.23
N HIS A 185 5.38 19.45 11.41
CA HIS A 185 5.44 20.71 10.65
C HIS A 185 6.52 20.69 9.57
N SER A 186 7.00 19.52 9.20
CA SER A 186 7.95 19.34 8.11
C SER A 186 7.31 18.57 6.96
N VAL A 187 7.83 18.75 5.76
CA VAL A 187 7.43 18.00 4.57
C VAL A 187 8.66 17.34 3.97
N LYS A 188 8.62 16.02 3.81
CA LYS A 188 9.68 15.23 3.18
C LYS A 188 9.36 14.89 1.74
N ALA A 189 10.38 14.92 0.89
CA ALA A 189 10.32 14.56 -0.52
C ALA A 189 10.81 13.13 -0.76
N LEU A 190 10.04 12.35 -1.50
CA LEU A 190 10.43 11.04 -2.02
C LEU A 190 10.32 11.10 -3.53
N LEU A 191 11.44 10.90 -4.23
CA LEU A 191 11.51 10.97 -5.69
C LEU A 191 11.46 9.55 -6.24
N VAL A 192 10.40 9.23 -6.99
CA VAL A 192 10.14 7.89 -7.53
C VAL A 192 10.07 7.91 -9.06
N GLN A 193 10.22 6.75 -9.67
CA GLN A 193 10.05 6.60 -11.10
C GLN A 193 8.56 6.60 -11.45
N GLY A 194 8.21 7.35 -12.48
CA GLY A 194 6.88 7.37 -13.05
C GLY A 194 6.74 6.40 -14.22
N ILE A 195 5.55 6.36 -14.82
CA ILE A 195 5.27 5.58 -16.03
C ILE A 195 5.64 6.43 -17.25
N ALA A 196 6.49 5.90 -18.13
CA ALA A 196 6.79 6.54 -19.40
C ALA A 196 5.54 6.58 -20.30
N ALA A 197 5.31 7.70 -20.99
CA ALA A 197 4.13 7.86 -21.83
C ALA A 197 4.15 6.94 -23.05
N GLU A 198 5.35 6.61 -23.56
CA GLU A 198 5.56 5.72 -24.71
C GLU A 198 6.74 4.79 -24.44
N GLU A 199 6.71 3.61 -25.04
CA GLU A 199 7.82 2.65 -24.95
C GLU A 199 9.11 3.26 -25.57
N GLY A 200 10.20 3.22 -24.79
CA GLY A 200 11.50 3.77 -25.22
C GLY A 200 11.75 5.23 -24.83
N GLN A 201 10.79 5.92 -24.23
CA GLN A 201 11.02 7.23 -23.63
C GLN A 201 11.71 7.11 -22.27
N ALA A 202 12.41 8.18 -21.87
CA ALA A 202 13.01 8.27 -20.56
C ALA A 202 11.92 8.20 -19.46
N THR A 203 12.16 7.38 -18.46
CA THR A 203 11.25 7.25 -17.30
C THR A 203 11.17 8.59 -16.56
N PRO A 204 9.98 9.20 -16.45
CA PRO A 204 9.84 10.47 -15.74
C PRO A 204 10.06 10.27 -14.25
N VAL A 205 10.47 11.35 -13.57
CA VAL A 205 10.54 11.39 -12.10
C VAL A 205 9.26 12.04 -11.57
N VAL A 206 8.68 11.40 -10.57
CA VAL A 206 7.51 11.88 -9.81
C VAL A 206 7.98 12.25 -8.40
N ALA A 207 7.62 13.43 -7.94
CA ALA A 207 7.94 13.88 -6.60
C ALA A 207 6.74 13.68 -5.67
N LEU A 208 6.93 12.86 -4.62
CA LEU A 208 5.94 12.61 -3.59
C LEU A 208 6.29 13.41 -2.35
N PHE A 209 5.33 14.13 -1.80
CA PHE A 209 5.53 14.93 -0.59
C PHE A 209 4.63 14.44 0.54
N LEU A 210 5.24 14.05 1.65
CA LEU A 210 4.55 13.58 2.85
C LEU A 210 4.89 14.48 4.05
N ARG A 211 4.02 14.49 5.04
CA ARG A 211 4.33 15.09 6.33
C ARG A 211 5.50 14.36 6.98
N GLY A 212 6.40 15.06 7.66
CA GLY A 212 7.67 14.51 8.10
C GLY A 212 7.56 13.28 9.01
N ASP A 213 6.55 13.24 9.85
CA ASP A 213 6.25 12.13 10.79
C ASP A 213 5.48 10.95 10.16
N HIS A 214 5.05 11.04 8.90
CA HIS A 214 4.33 9.98 8.22
C HIS A 214 5.24 9.11 7.35
N GLU A 215 4.90 7.82 7.20
CA GLU A 215 5.59 6.89 6.32
C GLU A 215 4.82 6.69 5.01
N LEU A 216 5.57 6.53 3.91
CA LEU A 216 4.98 6.23 2.60
C LEU A 216 4.35 4.83 2.63
N ASN A 217 3.14 4.75 2.10
CA ASN A 217 2.52 3.48 1.74
C ASN A 217 2.78 3.20 0.26
N GLU A 218 3.73 2.30 -0.03
CA GLU A 218 4.14 1.99 -1.39
C GLU A 218 2.98 1.41 -2.21
N ILE A 219 2.14 0.56 -1.62
CA ILE A 219 0.97 -0.05 -2.27
C ILE A 219 -0.05 1.00 -2.70
N LYS A 220 -0.31 2.01 -1.86
CA LYS A 220 -1.16 3.13 -2.23
C LYS A 220 -0.54 3.96 -3.35
N ALA A 221 0.76 4.26 -3.24
CA ALA A 221 1.47 5.02 -4.25
C ALA A 221 1.45 4.33 -5.62
N GLU A 222 1.65 3.01 -5.66
CA GLU A 222 1.59 2.20 -6.89
C GLU A 222 0.22 2.19 -7.58
N LYS A 223 -0.87 2.46 -6.85
CA LYS A 223 -2.21 2.61 -7.43
C LYS A 223 -2.39 3.92 -8.19
N HIS A 224 -1.45 4.84 -8.04
CA HIS A 224 -1.50 6.11 -8.75
C HIS A 224 -1.09 5.92 -10.22
N PRO A 225 -1.89 6.39 -11.22
CA PRO A 225 -1.68 6.11 -12.65
C PRO A 225 -0.39 6.68 -13.25
N ARG A 226 0.34 7.52 -12.52
CA ARG A 226 1.61 8.11 -12.96
C ARG A 226 2.84 7.52 -12.29
N ILE A 227 2.68 6.61 -11.34
CA ILE A 227 3.78 5.98 -10.58
C ILE A 227 4.03 4.58 -11.12
N ALA A 228 5.29 4.22 -11.32
CA ALA A 228 5.67 2.89 -11.76
C ALA A 228 5.37 1.83 -10.67
N SER A 229 4.90 0.67 -11.09
CA SER A 229 4.74 -0.51 -10.24
C SER A 229 5.62 -1.65 -10.80
N PRO A 230 6.49 -2.26 -9.98
CA PRO A 230 6.72 -1.96 -8.56
C PRO A 230 7.37 -0.58 -8.37
N LEU A 231 7.06 0.05 -7.22
CA LEU A 231 7.61 1.36 -6.86
C LEU A 231 9.13 1.31 -6.83
N THR A 232 9.75 2.23 -7.52
CA THR A 232 11.21 2.32 -7.63
C THR A 232 11.62 3.77 -7.39
N PHE A 233 12.59 4.00 -6.53
CA PHE A 233 13.13 5.34 -6.33
C PHE A 233 13.92 5.82 -7.55
N ALA A 234 13.89 7.13 -7.77
CA ALA A 234 14.69 7.75 -8.82
C ALA A 234 16.19 7.57 -8.55
N THR A 235 16.96 7.33 -9.61
CA THR A 235 18.42 7.16 -9.49
C THR A 235 19.12 8.50 -9.29
N GLU A 236 20.35 8.47 -8.78
CA GLU A 236 21.16 9.67 -8.61
C GLU A 236 21.38 10.41 -9.95
N GLU A 237 21.54 9.67 -11.05
CA GLU A 237 21.68 10.25 -12.38
C GLU A 237 20.41 10.99 -12.82
N GLN A 238 19.24 10.40 -12.56
CA GLN A 238 17.95 11.05 -12.85
C GLN A 238 17.78 12.34 -12.05
N LEU A 239 18.13 12.31 -10.76
CA LEU A 239 18.08 13.49 -9.89
C LEU A 239 19.07 14.57 -10.32
N ALA A 240 20.30 14.18 -10.65
CA ALA A 240 21.34 15.10 -11.11
C ALA A 240 20.92 15.80 -12.43
N ALA A 241 20.30 15.07 -13.37
CA ALA A 241 19.79 15.64 -14.61
C ALA A 241 18.71 16.72 -14.39
N LEU A 242 17.98 16.65 -13.26
CA LEU A 242 16.98 17.62 -12.83
C LEU A 242 17.57 18.74 -11.95
N GLY A 243 18.87 18.67 -11.65
CA GLY A 243 19.54 19.60 -10.72
C GLY A 243 19.04 19.44 -9.28
N LEU A 244 18.72 18.20 -8.88
CA LEU A 244 18.25 17.84 -7.54
C LEU A 244 19.28 16.96 -6.83
N THR A 245 19.30 17.03 -5.51
CA THR A 245 20.17 16.22 -4.66
C THR A 245 19.33 15.45 -3.64
N ALA A 246 19.49 14.13 -3.58
CA ALA A 246 18.79 13.28 -2.63
C ALA A 246 19.01 13.75 -1.19
N GLY A 247 17.95 13.77 -0.39
CA GLY A 247 17.97 14.21 1.01
C GLY A 247 17.78 15.71 1.23
N PHE A 248 17.82 16.55 0.16
CA PHE A 248 17.65 18.00 0.27
C PHE A 248 16.58 18.54 -0.69
N CYS A 249 15.79 17.66 -1.29
CA CYS A 249 14.74 18.05 -2.23
C CYS A 249 13.59 18.73 -1.48
N GLY A 250 13.15 19.87 -2.01
CA GLY A 250 11.99 20.63 -1.57
C GLY A 250 11.01 20.83 -2.71
N PRO A 251 9.79 21.30 -2.43
CA PRO A 251 8.73 21.42 -3.44
C PRO A 251 8.90 22.63 -4.38
N GLN A 252 9.79 23.57 -4.05
CA GLN A 252 9.92 24.82 -4.79
C GLN A 252 10.44 24.57 -6.21
N GLY A 253 9.70 25.07 -7.21
CA GLY A 253 10.10 25.08 -8.60
C GLY A 253 10.06 23.70 -9.31
N LEU A 254 9.50 22.65 -8.70
CA LEU A 254 9.47 21.32 -9.31
C LEU A 254 8.44 21.22 -10.42
N VAL A 255 7.25 21.80 -10.23
CA VAL A 255 6.20 21.81 -11.26
C VAL A 255 6.67 22.63 -12.49
N GLU A 256 7.34 23.74 -12.26
CA GLU A 256 7.92 24.60 -13.30
C GLU A 256 9.03 23.88 -14.08
N LYS A 257 9.72 22.94 -13.45
CA LYS A 257 10.67 22.03 -14.12
C LYS A 257 10.01 20.90 -14.87
N GLY A 258 8.67 20.80 -14.84
CA GLY A 258 7.90 19.77 -15.54
C GLY A 258 7.73 18.47 -14.76
N LEU A 259 8.06 18.43 -13.46
CA LEU A 259 7.82 17.24 -12.66
C LEU A 259 6.34 17.13 -12.27
N THR A 260 5.84 15.91 -12.22
CA THR A 260 4.60 15.62 -11.50
C THR A 260 4.89 15.68 -10.02
N VAL A 261 4.16 16.53 -9.30
CA VAL A 261 4.27 16.72 -7.86
C VAL A 261 2.98 16.26 -7.20
N ILE A 262 3.05 15.19 -6.42
CA ILE A 262 1.91 14.61 -5.70
C ILE A 262 2.11 14.82 -4.21
N VAL A 263 1.13 15.42 -3.57
CA VAL A 263 1.21 15.75 -2.14
C VAL A 263 0.24 14.88 -1.36
N ASP A 264 0.72 14.29 -0.27
CA ASP A 264 -0.16 13.57 0.65
C ASP A 264 -1.20 14.51 1.26
N ARG A 265 -2.40 13.98 1.50
CA ARG A 265 -3.53 14.73 2.06
C ARG A 265 -3.14 15.52 3.32
N ALA A 266 -2.42 14.90 4.26
CA ALA A 266 -2.01 15.56 5.50
C ALA A 266 -0.92 16.63 5.27
N ALA A 267 -0.04 16.45 4.29
CA ALA A 267 0.96 17.43 3.92
C ALA A 267 0.35 18.63 3.18
N SER A 268 -0.73 18.43 2.43
CA SER A 268 -1.37 19.48 1.61
C SER A 268 -2.01 20.59 2.44
N VAL A 269 -2.34 20.36 3.71
CA VAL A 269 -2.94 21.34 4.62
C VAL A 269 -1.93 22.02 5.54
N LEU A 270 -0.65 21.71 5.41
CA LEU A 270 0.39 22.39 6.19
C LEU A 270 0.62 23.82 5.71
N SER A 271 0.89 24.70 6.65
CA SER A 271 1.34 26.07 6.45
C SER A 271 2.62 26.32 7.22
N ASP A 272 3.45 27.23 6.73
CA ASP A 272 4.71 27.64 7.38
C ASP A 272 5.65 26.45 7.70
N PHE A 273 5.65 25.43 6.84
CA PHE A 273 6.35 24.18 7.07
C PHE A 273 7.85 24.25 6.72
N VAL A 274 8.59 23.26 7.19
CA VAL A 274 10.00 23.04 6.85
C VAL A 274 10.09 22.02 5.72
N ALA A 275 10.95 22.28 4.73
CA ALA A 275 11.24 21.35 3.63
C ALA A 275 12.69 21.48 3.17
N GLY A 276 13.16 20.58 2.32
CA GLY A 276 14.42 20.77 1.58
C GLY A 276 14.39 22.06 0.76
N ALA A 277 15.55 22.62 0.47
CA ALA A 277 15.68 23.85 -0.34
C ALA A 277 16.36 23.59 -1.71
N ASN A 278 16.35 22.35 -2.18
CA ASN A 278 16.97 21.90 -3.44
C ASN A 278 18.49 22.17 -3.54
N GLY A 279 19.16 22.44 -2.43
CA GLY A 279 20.60 22.66 -2.32
C GLY A 279 21.21 21.81 -1.22
N VAL A 280 22.42 21.33 -1.43
CA VAL A 280 23.13 20.52 -0.42
C VAL A 280 23.25 21.30 0.88
N ASP A 281 22.96 20.63 2.00
CA ASP A 281 23.01 21.18 3.35
C ASP A 281 22.12 22.44 3.56
N LYS A 282 20.99 22.50 2.81
CA LYS A 282 20.06 23.64 2.93
C LYS A 282 18.61 23.16 3.08
N HIS A 283 17.91 23.79 4.00
CA HIS A 283 16.47 23.65 4.18
C HIS A 283 15.76 25.01 4.12
N ALA A 284 14.49 24.97 3.77
CA ALA A 284 13.61 26.13 3.75
C ALA A 284 12.63 26.07 4.92
N THR A 285 12.43 27.17 5.61
CA THR A 285 11.45 27.35 6.68
C THR A 285 10.37 28.34 6.25
N GLY A 286 9.19 28.28 6.86
CA GLY A 286 8.07 29.16 6.48
C GLY A 286 7.53 28.89 5.08
N VAL A 287 7.73 27.69 4.54
CA VAL A 287 7.25 27.29 3.21
C VAL A 287 5.74 27.16 3.23
N ASN A 288 5.09 27.64 2.17
CA ASN A 288 3.64 27.51 2.02
C ASN A 288 3.28 27.09 0.60
N TRP A 289 2.33 26.17 0.50
CA TRP A 289 1.71 25.82 -0.77
C TRP A 289 1.01 27.04 -1.40
N ASP A 290 0.98 27.10 -2.73
CA ASP A 290 0.39 28.16 -3.56
C ASP A 290 1.12 29.51 -3.51
N ARG A 291 1.97 29.76 -2.50
CA ARG A 291 2.82 30.94 -2.42
C ARG A 291 4.26 30.66 -2.88
N ASP A 292 4.88 29.60 -2.34
CA ASP A 292 6.30 29.31 -2.52
C ASP A 292 6.52 28.03 -3.36
N ALA A 293 5.53 27.19 -3.41
CA ALA A 293 5.55 25.91 -4.13
C ALA A 293 4.14 25.52 -4.59
N THR A 294 4.07 24.84 -5.72
CA THR A 294 2.85 24.32 -6.29
C THR A 294 2.90 22.80 -6.36
N TYR A 295 1.76 22.16 -6.52
CA TYR A 295 1.66 20.71 -6.73
C TYR A 295 0.67 20.38 -7.85
N THR A 296 0.85 19.19 -8.44
CA THR A 296 -0.03 18.71 -9.51
C THR A 296 -1.35 18.21 -8.96
N GLU A 297 -1.29 17.42 -7.86
CA GLU A 297 -2.47 16.82 -7.26
C GLU A 297 -2.23 16.39 -5.80
N VAL A 298 -3.33 16.14 -5.10
CA VAL A 298 -3.34 15.60 -3.73
C VAL A 298 -3.81 14.14 -3.78
N PHE A 299 -3.06 13.26 -3.12
CA PHE A 299 -3.37 11.82 -3.08
C PHE A 299 -3.16 11.25 -1.68
N ASP A 300 -3.76 10.10 -1.36
CA ASP A 300 -3.53 9.38 -0.11
C ASP A 300 -2.28 8.51 -0.26
N LEU A 301 -1.17 8.95 0.31
CA LEU A 301 0.14 8.32 0.15
C LEU A 301 0.67 7.65 1.42
N ARG A 302 -0.01 7.79 2.55
CA ARG A 302 0.51 7.35 3.85
C ARG A 302 -0.23 6.16 4.44
N ASN A 303 0.41 5.47 5.37
CA ASN A 303 -0.28 4.56 6.27
C ASN A 303 -1.19 5.35 7.22
N VAL A 304 -2.31 4.76 7.60
CA VAL A 304 -3.11 5.26 8.71
C VAL A 304 -2.36 5.01 10.02
N VAL A 305 -2.59 5.88 10.99
CA VAL A 305 -2.07 5.75 12.34
C VAL A 305 -3.20 5.78 13.35
N GLU A 306 -2.94 5.30 14.58
CA GLU A 306 -3.93 5.34 15.64
C GLU A 306 -4.43 6.77 15.86
N GLY A 307 -5.75 6.93 15.94
CA GLY A 307 -6.40 8.25 16.08
C GLY A 307 -6.81 8.92 14.76
N ASP A 308 -6.41 8.39 13.62
CA ASP A 308 -6.90 8.90 12.33
C ASP A 308 -8.42 8.66 12.18
N PRO A 309 -9.16 9.62 11.64
CA PRO A 309 -10.56 9.38 11.29
C PRO A 309 -10.67 8.47 10.07
N SER A 310 -11.70 7.62 10.04
CA SER A 310 -11.98 6.69 8.93
C SER A 310 -13.00 7.25 7.95
N THR A 311 -12.87 6.90 6.65
CA THR A 311 -13.75 7.36 5.55
C THR A 311 -15.21 6.98 5.69
N THR A 312 -15.50 5.86 6.33
CA THR A 312 -16.89 5.42 6.56
C THR A 312 -17.65 6.32 7.52
N LEU A 313 -16.95 7.25 8.16
CA LEU A 313 -17.43 8.02 9.31
C LEU A 313 -17.63 9.52 9.02
N ARG A 314 -17.90 9.92 7.78
CA ARG A 314 -18.29 11.30 7.46
C ARG A 314 -19.44 11.87 8.34
N LYS A 315 -20.04 11.04 9.22
CA LYS A 315 -21.12 11.41 10.12
C LYS A 315 -20.87 11.15 11.61
N SER A 316 -19.73 10.54 12.00
CA SER A 316 -19.40 10.29 13.42
C SER A 316 -17.95 10.65 13.74
N LYS A 317 -17.66 10.97 15.02
CA LYS A 317 -16.34 11.37 15.51
C LYS A 317 -15.47 10.16 15.92
N THR A 318 -15.50 9.07 15.15
CA THR A 318 -14.86 7.82 15.55
C THR A 318 -13.43 7.73 15.06
N SER A 319 -12.55 7.28 15.92
CA SER A 319 -11.13 7.07 15.66
C SER A 319 -10.88 5.68 15.09
N VAL A 320 -9.83 5.54 14.27
CA VAL A 320 -9.31 4.25 13.82
C VAL A 320 -8.49 3.64 14.95
N TYR A 321 -8.75 2.38 15.28
CA TYR A 321 -7.89 1.60 16.16
C TYR A 321 -6.95 0.75 15.33
N VAL A 322 -5.66 0.82 15.63
CA VAL A 322 -4.63 -0.05 15.08
C VAL A 322 -4.35 -1.14 16.10
N ALA A 323 -4.56 -2.39 15.72
CA ALA A 323 -4.32 -3.53 16.61
C ALA A 323 -3.43 -4.56 15.90
N SER A 324 -2.36 -5.01 16.56
CA SER A 324 -1.46 -6.04 16.01
C SER A 324 -2.05 -7.45 16.12
N ARG A 325 -1.64 -8.41 15.27
CA ARG A 325 -2.38 -9.65 15.01
C ARG A 325 -1.57 -10.88 14.68
N SER A 326 -2.21 -12.04 14.91
CA SER A 326 -1.82 -13.31 14.31
C SER A 326 -2.67 -13.59 13.07
N GLN A 327 -2.03 -13.91 11.95
CA GLN A 327 -2.70 -14.30 10.72
C GLN A 327 -3.23 -15.73 10.80
N PHE A 328 -4.56 -15.90 10.81
CA PHE A 328 -5.22 -17.04 10.18
C PHE A 328 -5.82 -16.50 8.89
N THR A 329 -5.12 -16.67 7.79
CA THR A 329 -5.61 -16.18 6.51
C THR A 329 -6.23 -17.32 5.71
N PRO A 330 -7.57 -17.42 5.62
CA PRO A 330 -8.16 -17.90 4.39
C PRO A 330 -8.24 -16.68 3.47
N VAL A 331 -7.29 -16.57 2.55
CA VAL A 331 -7.37 -15.59 1.47
C VAL A 331 -8.49 -16.04 0.56
N ALA A 332 -9.60 -15.32 0.57
CA ALA A 332 -10.57 -15.37 -0.51
C ALA A 332 -10.17 -14.28 -1.51
N CYS A 333 -9.26 -14.60 -2.42
CA CYS A 333 -9.01 -13.74 -3.57
C CYS A 333 -10.07 -14.02 -4.63
N LEU A 334 -10.67 -12.95 -5.11
CA LEU A 334 -11.45 -12.93 -6.35
C LEU A 334 -10.54 -12.38 -7.44
N SER A 335 -10.16 -13.21 -8.34
CA SER A 335 -9.59 -12.81 -9.63
C SER A 335 -10.67 -12.75 -10.70
#